data_6a381e97dfdab0aae1ca3342e775b836
#
_entry.id   6a381e97dfdab0aae1ca3342e775b836
#
_cell.length_a   1.000
_cell.length_b   1.000
_cell.length_c   1.000
_cell.angle_alpha   90.00
_cell.angle_beta   90.00
_cell.angle_gamma   90.00
#
_symmetry.space_group_name_H-M   'P 1'
#
loop_
_entity.id
_entity.type
_entity.pdbx_description
1 polymer ?
#
loop_
_entity_poly.entity_id
_entity_poly.type
_entity_poly.pdbx_seq_one_letter_code
_entity_poly.pdbx_strand_id
1 'polypeptide(L)'
;MTSTAARPADAPRASTAPALPLYAMHLRMLVIETLRVPIAVIGTMAFPALSLLFFVVPNRAVAEDPVFATQAVLGLAVFAVMVSALFNLGLTVAENREKPWDPYLRSLPLPAMVRIAAQISSTAVFSFLAIVPVLIVGAVATEASVSVIGLVAGLLALAVTSIPFLLLGASIGYAFSSKAAIAVIQVGMFGFAFGGGLFFPPQLFPEWLETLSRFFPSRHARELTLAAVEGTTPELWMLAGAIAWTLGTALLALWLYRRDEGRRYR
;
A
#
# COMPACT_ATOMS: atom_id res chain seq x y z
N MET A 1 -5.56 9.64 -69.24
CA MET A 1 -5.31 8.46 -68.39
C MET A 1 -5.29 8.96 -66.96
N THR A 2 -6.45 8.92 -66.30
CA THR A 2 -6.65 9.37 -64.92
C THR A 2 -6.47 8.15 -64.01
N SER A 3 -5.37 8.06 -63.28
CA SER A 3 -5.10 7.05 -62.27
C SER A 3 -5.96 7.34 -61.03
N THR A 4 -6.98 6.50 -60.81
CA THR A 4 -7.80 6.49 -59.61
C THR A 4 -7.00 5.79 -58.52
N ALA A 5 -6.33 6.56 -57.65
CA ALA A 5 -5.69 6.01 -56.46
C ALA A 5 -6.76 5.40 -55.52
N ALA A 6 -6.74 4.07 -55.38
CA ALA A 6 -7.61 3.36 -54.46
C ALA A 6 -7.32 3.85 -53.03
N ARG A 7 -8.37 4.32 -52.36
CA ARG A 7 -8.32 4.61 -50.92
C ARG A 7 -7.90 3.34 -50.18
N PRO A 8 -6.92 3.41 -49.23
CA PRO A 8 -6.60 2.25 -48.42
C PRO A 8 -7.88 1.80 -47.67
N ALA A 9 -8.26 0.55 -47.87
CA ALA A 9 -9.38 -0.06 -47.21
C ALA A 9 -9.18 0.14 -45.67
N ASP A 10 -10.28 0.54 -45.02
CA ASP A 10 -10.31 0.70 -43.56
C ASP A 10 -9.78 -0.61 -42.92
N ALA A 11 -8.59 -0.53 -42.35
CA ALA A 11 -8.05 -1.62 -41.53
C ALA A 11 -9.07 -1.89 -40.41
N PRO A 12 -9.47 -3.16 -40.20
CA PRO A 12 -10.44 -3.47 -39.16
C PRO A 12 -9.89 -2.89 -37.84
N ARG A 13 -10.67 -1.99 -37.26
CA ARG A 13 -10.37 -1.47 -35.91
C ARG A 13 -10.33 -2.69 -35.00
N ALA A 14 -9.14 -3.03 -34.49
CA ALA A 14 -8.98 -4.10 -33.55
C ALA A 14 -9.99 -3.85 -32.41
N SER A 15 -10.98 -4.73 -32.28
CA SER A 15 -11.96 -4.64 -31.21
C SER A 15 -11.19 -4.86 -29.92
N THR A 16 -10.99 -3.78 -29.16
CA THR A 16 -10.38 -3.90 -27.83
C THR A 16 -11.32 -4.72 -26.97
N ALA A 17 -10.82 -5.84 -26.43
CA ALA A 17 -11.60 -6.64 -25.50
C ALA A 17 -12.14 -5.76 -24.35
N PRO A 18 -13.31 -6.07 -23.77
CA PRO A 18 -13.87 -5.27 -22.69
C PRO A 18 -12.87 -5.09 -21.55
N ALA A 19 -12.77 -3.89 -20.99
CA ALA A 19 -11.76 -3.55 -19.98
C ALA A 19 -11.85 -4.42 -18.72
N LEU A 20 -13.06 -4.80 -18.31
CA LEU A 20 -13.28 -5.58 -17.08
C LEU A 20 -12.75 -7.03 -17.17
N PRO A 21 -12.98 -7.82 -18.21
CA PRO A 21 -12.34 -9.13 -18.37
C PRO A 21 -10.81 -9.05 -18.44
N LEU A 22 -10.27 -8.05 -19.13
CA LEU A 22 -8.82 -7.83 -19.20
C LEU A 22 -8.23 -7.51 -17.81
N TYR A 23 -8.90 -6.67 -17.04
CA TYR A 23 -8.52 -6.36 -15.66
C TYR A 23 -8.54 -7.62 -14.78
N ALA A 24 -9.64 -8.38 -14.79
CA ALA A 24 -9.77 -9.58 -13.96
C ALA A 24 -8.71 -10.63 -14.30
N MET A 25 -8.43 -10.82 -15.59
CA MET A 25 -7.38 -11.74 -16.06
C MET A 25 -6.00 -11.29 -15.63
N HIS A 26 -5.69 -10.00 -15.77
CA HIS A 26 -4.41 -9.45 -15.38
C HIS A 26 -4.20 -9.49 -13.85
N LEU A 27 -5.23 -9.12 -13.07
CA LEU A 27 -5.22 -9.25 -11.62
C LEU A 27 -4.98 -10.70 -11.18
N ARG A 28 -5.69 -11.66 -11.77
CA ARG A 28 -5.51 -13.08 -11.48
C ARG A 28 -4.07 -13.52 -11.74
N MET A 29 -3.47 -13.11 -12.85
CA MET A 29 -2.09 -13.47 -13.19
C MET A 29 -1.09 -12.90 -12.19
N LEU A 30 -1.25 -11.63 -11.79
CA LEU A 30 -0.40 -10.99 -10.78
C LEU A 30 -0.50 -11.67 -9.41
N VAL A 31 -1.71 -12.04 -8.99
CA VAL A 31 -1.91 -12.77 -7.73
C VAL A 31 -1.24 -14.13 -7.78
N ILE A 32 -1.41 -14.89 -8.88
CA ILE A 32 -0.76 -16.21 -9.05
C ILE A 32 0.78 -16.06 -9.08
N GLU A 33 1.30 -15.06 -9.80
CA GLU A 33 2.74 -14.78 -9.86
C GLU A 33 3.31 -14.55 -8.46
N THR A 34 2.68 -13.70 -7.67
CA THR A 34 3.10 -13.40 -6.30
C THR A 34 3.04 -14.63 -5.40
N LEU A 35 1.96 -15.43 -5.48
CA LEU A 35 1.81 -16.66 -4.69
C LEU A 35 2.84 -17.75 -5.05
N ARG A 36 3.40 -17.71 -6.26
CA ARG A 36 4.46 -18.64 -6.67
C ARG A 36 5.83 -18.35 -6.05
N VAL A 37 5.99 -17.21 -5.39
CA VAL A 37 7.19 -16.86 -4.64
C VAL A 37 6.86 -16.77 -3.15
N PRO A 38 6.57 -17.92 -2.49
CA PRO A 38 6.00 -17.93 -1.14
C PRO A 38 6.92 -17.28 -0.10
N ILE A 39 8.23 -17.37 -0.28
CA ILE A 39 9.19 -16.79 0.66
C ILE A 39 9.09 -15.25 0.72
N ALA A 40 8.82 -14.59 -0.40
CA ALA A 40 8.64 -13.14 -0.44
C ALA A 40 7.33 -12.74 0.26
N VAL A 41 6.26 -13.49 0.03
CA VAL A 41 4.95 -13.27 0.67
C VAL A 41 5.07 -13.47 2.18
N ILE A 42 5.64 -14.61 2.63
CA ILE A 42 5.83 -14.91 4.04
C ILE A 42 6.73 -13.86 4.69
N GLY A 43 7.82 -13.45 4.06
CA GLY A 43 8.76 -12.46 4.60
C GLY A 43 8.10 -11.11 4.88
N THR A 44 7.29 -10.60 3.97
CA THR A 44 6.58 -9.33 4.15
C THR A 44 5.46 -9.42 5.20
N MET A 45 4.80 -10.58 5.32
CA MET A 45 3.73 -10.79 6.29
C MET A 45 4.26 -11.12 7.69
N ALA A 46 5.39 -11.82 7.78
CA ALA A 46 5.94 -12.26 9.06
C ALA A 46 6.49 -11.09 9.89
N PHE A 47 7.11 -10.10 9.26
CA PHE A 47 7.80 -9.03 9.97
C PHE A 47 6.91 -8.24 10.93
N PRO A 48 5.70 -7.77 10.55
CA PRO A 48 4.78 -7.10 11.48
C PRO A 48 4.30 -8.01 12.63
N ALA A 49 4.01 -9.29 12.32
CA ALA A 49 3.59 -10.25 13.33
C ALA A 49 4.72 -10.60 14.32
N LEU A 50 5.94 -10.75 13.83
CA LEU A 50 7.13 -10.92 14.67
C LEU A 50 7.40 -9.68 15.51
N SER A 51 7.15 -8.48 14.96
CA SER A 51 7.26 -7.24 15.73
C SER A 51 6.29 -7.23 16.91
N LEU A 52 5.04 -7.68 16.70
CA LEU A 52 4.06 -7.84 17.79
C LEU A 52 4.56 -8.85 18.84
N LEU A 53 5.04 -10.00 18.39
CA LEU A 53 5.52 -11.08 19.25
C LEU A 53 6.74 -10.67 20.08
N PHE A 54 7.67 -9.89 19.52
CA PHE A 54 8.91 -9.54 20.22
C PHE A 54 8.83 -8.23 21.02
N PHE A 55 8.01 -7.26 20.61
CA PHE A 55 7.95 -5.95 21.26
C PHE A 55 6.73 -5.78 22.17
N VAL A 56 5.60 -6.41 21.85
CA VAL A 56 4.35 -6.23 22.59
C VAL A 56 4.12 -7.36 23.58
N VAL A 57 4.17 -8.62 23.12
CA VAL A 57 3.85 -9.80 23.95
C VAL A 57 4.74 -9.90 25.20
N PRO A 58 6.08 -9.63 25.17
CA PRO A 58 6.88 -9.70 26.39
C PRO A 58 6.62 -8.55 27.37
N ASN A 59 6.02 -7.45 26.89
CA ASN A 59 5.65 -6.32 27.74
C ASN A 59 4.26 -6.53 28.32
N ARG A 60 4.19 -7.20 29.47
CA ARG A 60 2.92 -7.55 30.13
C ARG A 60 2.03 -6.34 30.43
N ALA A 61 2.63 -5.19 30.76
CA ALA A 61 1.86 -3.96 30.99
C ALA A 61 1.07 -3.48 29.74
N VAL A 62 1.49 -3.90 28.56
CA VAL A 62 0.77 -3.62 27.31
C VAL A 62 -0.08 -4.82 26.90
N ALA A 63 0.46 -6.03 26.97
CA ALA A 63 -0.20 -7.23 26.46
C ALA A 63 -1.43 -7.66 27.30
N GLU A 64 -1.40 -7.41 28.61
CA GLU A 64 -2.47 -7.77 29.56
C GLU A 64 -3.50 -6.64 29.76
N ASP A 65 -3.30 -5.45 29.19
CA ASP A 65 -4.26 -4.36 29.19
C ASP A 65 -5.05 -4.33 27.88
N PRO A 66 -6.38 -4.52 27.88
CA PRO A 66 -7.17 -4.61 26.65
C PRO A 66 -7.07 -3.36 25.75
N VAL A 67 -6.94 -2.15 26.34
CA VAL A 67 -6.85 -0.90 25.59
C VAL A 67 -5.49 -0.77 24.92
N PHE A 68 -4.41 -0.92 25.67
CA PHE A 68 -3.06 -0.82 25.12
C PHE A 68 -2.75 -1.96 24.16
N ALA A 69 -3.20 -3.18 24.43
CA ALA A 69 -3.06 -4.32 23.53
C ALA A 69 -3.78 -4.07 22.20
N THR A 70 -5.02 -3.58 22.24
CA THR A 70 -5.79 -3.26 21.02
C THR A 70 -5.10 -2.17 20.22
N GLN A 71 -4.63 -1.09 20.84
CA GLN A 71 -3.89 -0.02 20.15
C GLN A 71 -2.59 -0.51 19.52
N ALA A 72 -1.84 -1.39 20.20
CA ALA A 72 -0.61 -1.97 19.68
C ALA A 72 -0.88 -2.90 18.48
N VAL A 73 -1.89 -3.78 18.57
CA VAL A 73 -2.29 -4.66 17.46
C VAL A 73 -2.73 -3.84 16.24
N LEU A 74 -3.54 -2.78 16.44
CA LEU A 74 -3.97 -1.90 15.36
C LEU A 74 -2.81 -1.11 14.76
N GLY A 75 -1.89 -0.59 15.57
CA GLY A 75 -0.67 0.05 15.09
C GLY A 75 0.15 -0.86 14.18
N LEU A 76 0.34 -2.12 14.59
CA LEU A 76 1.07 -3.11 13.79
C LEU A 76 0.28 -3.63 12.59
N ALA A 77 -1.05 -3.59 12.61
CA ALA A 77 -1.88 -3.84 11.44
C ALA A 77 -1.70 -2.73 10.38
N VAL A 78 -1.69 -1.45 10.80
CA VAL A 78 -1.34 -0.32 9.92
C VAL A 78 0.07 -0.48 9.36
N PHE A 79 1.03 -0.88 10.20
CA PHE A 79 2.40 -1.14 9.78
C PHE A 79 2.47 -2.26 8.72
N ALA A 80 1.73 -3.36 8.90
CA ALA A 80 1.68 -4.45 7.94
C ALA A 80 1.19 -3.99 6.56
N VAL A 81 0.13 -3.20 6.53
CA VAL A 81 -0.40 -2.61 5.28
C VAL A 81 0.61 -1.66 4.65
N MET A 82 1.21 -0.78 5.44
CA MET A 82 2.21 0.18 4.97
C MET A 82 3.44 -0.52 4.37
N VAL A 83 4.00 -1.50 5.06
CA VAL A 83 5.16 -2.30 4.57
C VAL A 83 4.80 -2.98 3.27
N SER A 84 3.67 -3.68 3.23
CA SER A 84 3.23 -4.39 2.04
C SER A 84 2.99 -3.43 0.86
N ALA A 85 2.33 -2.30 1.09
CA ALA A 85 2.08 -1.31 0.05
C ALA A 85 3.37 -0.71 -0.52
N LEU A 86 4.30 -0.31 0.34
CA LEU A 86 5.56 0.30 -0.07
C LEU A 86 6.47 -0.70 -0.79
N PHE A 87 6.69 -1.90 -0.22
CA PHE A 87 7.58 -2.88 -0.82
C PHE A 87 6.98 -3.54 -2.05
N ASN A 88 5.76 -4.11 -1.96
CA ASN A 88 5.21 -4.87 -3.07
C ASN A 88 4.94 -3.97 -4.28
N LEU A 89 4.34 -2.78 -4.10
CA LEU A 89 4.07 -1.90 -5.22
C LEU A 89 5.33 -1.15 -5.67
N GLY A 90 6.07 -0.55 -4.74
CA GLY A 90 7.24 0.27 -5.05
C GLY A 90 8.34 -0.52 -5.74
N LEU A 91 8.70 -1.69 -5.18
CA LEU A 91 9.74 -2.54 -5.76
C LEU A 91 9.29 -3.15 -7.09
N THR A 92 8.05 -3.68 -7.15
CA THR A 92 7.53 -4.25 -8.40
C THR A 92 7.49 -3.24 -9.54
N VAL A 93 7.09 -1.99 -9.27
CA VAL A 93 7.11 -0.92 -10.28
C VAL A 93 8.54 -0.63 -10.72
N ALA A 94 9.49 -0.51 -9.79
CA ALA A 94 10.89 -0.26 -10.11
C ALA A 94 11.50 -1.40 -10.95
N GLU A 95 11.30 -2.65 -10.52
CA GLU A 95 11.80 -3.84 -11.21
C GLU A 95 11.19 -4.00 -12.61
N ASN A 96 9.87 -3.80 -12.75
CA ASN A 96 9.20 -3.93 -14.03
C ASN A 96 9.74 -2.91 -15.05
N ARG A 97 10.12 -1.70 -14.61
CA ARG A 97 10.71 -0.67 -15.45
C ARG A 97 12.13 -1.03 -15.93
N GLU A 98 12.85 -1.86 -15.21
CA GLU A 98 14.20 -2.32 -15.54
C GLU A 98 14.19 -3.56 -16.45
N LYS A 99 13.05 -4.24 -16.60
CA LYS A 99 12.94 -5.45 -17.45
C LYS A 99 13.11 -5.10 -18.93
N PRO A 100 13.95 -5.84 -19.69
CA PRO A 100 14.21 -5.58 -21.12
C PRO A 100 12.95 -5.62 -21.99
N TRP A 101 11.92 -6.35 -21.57
CA TRP A 101 10.67 -6.51 -22.32
C TRP A 101 9.56 -5.52 -21.92
N ASP A 102 9.81 -4.59 -21.00
CA ASP A 102 8.81 -3.56 -20.64
C ASP A 102 8.33 -2.74 -21.85
N PRO A 103 9.19 -2.31 -22.82
CA PRO A 103 8.72 -1.67 -24.03
C PRO A 103 7.77 -2.52 -24.88
N TYR A 104 8.02 -3.83 -24.94
CA TYR A 104 7.14 -4.75 -25.65
C TYR A 104 5.77 -4.88 -24.94
N LEU A 105 5.75 -5.01 -23.61
CA LEU A 105 4.50 -5.07 -22.85
C LEU A 105 3.65 -3.80 -23.02
N ARG A 106 4.28 -2.65 -23.20
CA ARG A 106 3.60 -1.36 -23.45
C ARG A 106 3.04 -1.24 -24.86
N SER A 107 3.59 -1.97 -25.83
CA SER A 107 3.10 -1.99 -27.20
C SER A 107 1.86 -2.88 -27.39
N LEU A 108 1.54 -3.72 -26.40
CA LEU A 108 0.33 -4.56 -26.41
C LEU A 108 -0.93 -3.69 -26.31
N PRO A 109 -2.06 -4.09 -26.94
CA PRO A 109 -3.32 -3.36 -26.91
C PRO A 109 -4.05 -3.45 -25.56
N LEU A 110 -3.30 -3.30 -24.47
CA LEU A 110 -3.81 -3.28 -23.10
C LEU A 110 -3.78 -1.85 -22.56
N PRO A 111 -4.93 -1.24 -22.21
CA PRO A 111 -4.95 0.10 -21.64
C PRO A 111 -4.06 0.19 -20.38
N ALA A 112 -3.20 1.21 -20.32
CA ALA A 112 -2.28 1.42 -19.19
C ALA A 112 -3.01 1.46 -17.83
N MET A 113 -4.21 2.07 -17.82
CA MET A 113 -5.06 2.14 -16.62
C MET A 113 -5.49 0.77 -16.11
N VAL A 114 -5.79 -0.18 -17.00
CA VAL A 114 -6.16 -1.57 -16.63
C VAL A 114 -4.98 -2.25 -15.94
N ARG A 115 -3.77 -2.08 -16.47
CA ARG A 115 -2.55 -2.66 -15.91
C ARG A 115 -2.23 -2.06 -14.54
N ILE A 116 -2.27 -0.74 -14.40
CA ILE A 116 -2.02 -0.04 -13.14
C ILE A 116 -3.06 -0.40 -12.09
N ALA A 117 -4.35 -0.41 -12.46
CA ALA A 117 -5.42 -0.78 -11.55
C ALA A 117 -5.26 -2.23 -11.05
N ALA A 118 -4.95 -3.18 -11.94
CA ALA A 118 -4.71 -4.57 -11.56
C ALA A 118 -3.49 -4.71 -10.62
N GLN A 119 -2.42 -3.96 -10.86
CA GLN A 119 -1.23 -3.95 -10.00
C GLN A 119 -1.54 -3.41 -8.60
N ILE A 120 -2.23 -2.27 -8.52
CA ILE A 120 -2.66 -1.68 -7.24
C ILE A 120 -3.58 -2.65 -6.49
N SER A 121 -4.55 -3.26 -7.18
CA SER A 121 -5.49 -4.19 -6.56
C SER A 121 -4.81 -5.47 -6.08
N SER A 122 -3.86 -6.03 -6.85
CA SER A 122 -3.05 -7.16 -6.40
C SER A 122 -2.27 -6.83 -5.13
N THR A 123 -1.61 -5.66 -5.11
CA THR A 123 -0.89 -5.20 -3.92
C THR A 123 -1.83 -4.99 -2.73
N ALA A 124 -3.01 -4.41 -2.93
CA ALA A 124 -4.00 -4.23 -1.87
C ALA A 124 -4.44 -5.58 -1.27
N VAL A 125 -4.70 -6.60 -2.09
CA VAL A 125 -5.03 -7.95 -1.60
C VAL A 125 -3.93 -8.49 -0.68
N PHE A 126 -2.66 -8.41 -1.08
CA PHE A 126 -1.55 -8.88 -0.24
C PHE A 126 -1.31 -8.00 0.99
N SER A 127 -1.59 -6.70 0.91
CA SER A 127 -1.52 -5.80 2.07
C SER A 127 -2.56 -6.18 3.13
N PHE A 128 -3.78 -6.52 2.72
CA PHE A 128 -4.81 -7.02 3.65
C PHE A 128 -4.48 -8.42 4.17
N LEU A 129 -3.92 -9.29 3.34
CA LEU A 129 -3.49 -10.61 3.79
C LEU A 129 -2.36 -10.52 4.83
N ALA A 130 -1.50 -9.49 4.76
CA ALA A 130 -0.44 -9.25 5.73
C ALA A 130 -0.95 -8.87 7.14
N ILE A 131 -2.20 -8.43 7.27
CA ILE A 131 -2.82 -8.15 8.58
C ILE A 131 -3.14 -9.45 9.33
N VAL A 132 -3.47 -10.53 8.61
CA VAL A 132 -3.96 -11.78 9.21
C VAL A 132 -3.02 -12.34 10.27
N PRO A 133 -1.70 -12.51 10.05
CA PRO A 133 -0.80 -12.99 11.09
C PRO A 133 -0.74 -12.05 12.31
N VAL A 134 -0.84 -10.73 12.12
CA VAL A 134 -0.86 -9.75 13.21
C VAL A 134 -2.11 -9.92 14.05
N LEU A 135 -3.28 -10.08 13.44
CA LEU A 135 -4.53 -10.31 14.15
C LEU A 135 -4.54 -11.66 14.90
N ILE A 136 -3.97 -12.71 14.29
CA ILE A 136 -3.87 -14.02 14.94
C ILE A 136 -2.97 -13.94 16.18
N VAL A 137 -1.78 -13.36 16.06
CA VAL A 137 -0.86 -13.19 17.20
C VAL A 137 -1.49 -12.29 18.27
N GLY A 138 -2.13 -11.18 17.86
CA GLY A 138 -2.85 -10.29 18.78
C GLY A 138 -3.93 -11.03 19.58
N ALA A 139 -4.78 -11.79 18.90
CA ALA A 139 -5.89 -12.52 19.54
C ALA A 139 -5.43 -13.68 20.45
N VAL A 140 -4.28 -14.31 20.16
CA VAL A 140 -3.80 -15.48 20.92
C VAL A 140 -2.85 -15.08 22.05
N ALA A 141 -2.05 -14.03 21.87
CA ALA A 141 -0.95 -13.69 22.76
C ALA A 141 -1.15 -12.39 23.55
N THR A 142 -2.29 -11.71 23.38
CA THR A 142 -2.62 -10.46 24.11
C THR A 142 -4.09 -10.42 24.49
N GLU A 143 -4.45 -9.52 25.40
CA GLU A 143 -5.85 -9.24 25.79
C GLU A 143 -6.55 -8.24 24.85
N ALA A 144 -6.03 -8.08 23.62
CA ALA A 144 -6.66 -7.20 22.63
C ALA A 144 -8.09 -7.66 22.32
N SER A 145 -9.02 -6.75 22.41
CA SER A 145 -10.44 -7.05 22.19
C SER A 145 -11.07 -6.04 21.25
N VAL A 146 -11.73 -6.54 20.21
CA VAL A 146 -12.42 -5.72 19.21
C VAL A 146 -13.77 -6.33 18.91
N SER A 147 -14.82 -5.51 18.89
CA SER A 147 -16.14 -5.98 18.44
C SER A 147 -16.13 -6.33 16.95
N VAL A 148 -17.02 -7.22 16.52
CA VAL A 148 -17.14 -7.57 15.08
C VAL A 148 -17.40 -6.34 14.21
N ILE A 149 -18.25 -5.42 14.69
CA ILE A 149 -18.53 -4.16 14.01
C ILE A 149 -17.28 -3.29 13.94
N GLY A 150 -16.55 -3.16 15.06
CA GLY A 150 -15.28 -2.42 15.11
C GLY A 150 -14.22 -3.02 14.20
N LEU A 151 -14.12 -4.35 14.12
CA LEU A 151 -13.19 -5.01 13.20
C LEU A 151 -13.50 -4.68 11.74
N VAL A 152 -14.76 -4.76 11.32
CA VAL A 152 -15.18 -4.42 9.96
C VAL A 152 -14.93 -2.93 9.67
N ALA A 153 -15.30 -2.06 10.60
CA ALA A 153 -15.07 -0.61 10.46
C ALA A 153 -13.56 -0.29 10.37
N GLY A 154 -12.73 -0.92 11.21
CA GLY A 154 -11.28 -0.78 11.19
C GLY A 154 -10.66 -1.26 9.88
N LEU A 155 -11.09 -2.40 9.35
CA LEU A 155 -10.64 -2.89 8.04
C LEU A 155 -11.02 -1.95 6.90
N LEU A 156 -12.22 -1.37 6.93
CA LEU A 156 -12.64 -0.37 5.92
C LEU A 156 -11.83 0.93 6.05
N ALA A 157 -11.59 1.40 7.27
CA ALA A 157 -10.73 2.56 7.52
C ALA A 157 -9.30 2.30 7.03
N LEU A 158 -8.74 1.12 7.31
CA LEU A 158 -7.44 0.68 6.79
C LEU A 158 -7.40 0.65 5.27
N ALA A 159 -8.47 0.21 4.61
CA ALA A 159 -8.54 0.20 3.15
C ALA A 159 -8.40 1.63 2.58
N VAL A 160 -9.10 2.59 3.16
CA VAL A 160 -9.03 3.99 2.74
C VAL A 160 -7.67 4.60 3.07
N THR A 161 -7.19 4.41 4.29
CA THR A 161 -5.92 4.98 4.76
C THR A 161 -4.67 4.30 4.18
N SER A 162 -4.82 3.16 3.51
CA SER A 162 -3.74 2.50 2.75
C SER A 162 -3.41 3.19 1.43
N ILE A 163 -4.35 3.98 0.87
CA ILE A 163 -4.20 4.61 -0.44
C ILE A 163 -2.95 5.50 -0.53
N PRO A 164 -2.64 6.39 0.42
CA PRO A 164 -1.41 7.16 0.39
C PRO A 164 -0.14 6.31 0.32
N PHE A 165 -0.10 5.18 1.02
CA PHE A 165 1.07 4.28 1.02
C PHE A 165 1.24 3.56 -0.33
N LEU A 166 0.15 3.13 -0.95
CA LEU A 166 0.16 2.57 -2.31
C LEU A 166 0.68 3.59 -3.31
N LEU A 167 0.17 4.83 -3.27
CA LEU A 167 0.59 5.91 -4.15
C LEU A 167 2.04 6.33 -3.90
N LEU A 168 2.49 6.34 -2.65
CA LEU A 168 3.88 6.61 -2.29
C LEU A 168 4.81 5.49 -2.78
N GLY A 169 4.42 4.23 -2.61
CA GLY A 169 5.14 3.07 -3.15
C GLY A 169 5.29 3.18 -4.67
N ALA A 170 4.20 3.44 -5.39
CA ALA A 170 4.24 3.69 -6.83
C ALA A 170 5.17 4.85 -7.19
N SER A 171 5.11 5.96 -6.45
CA SER A 171 5.98 7.14 -6.65
C SER A 171 7.46 6.78 -6.52
N ILE A 172 7.82 6.03 -5.47
CA ILE A 172 9.20 5.56 -5.26
C ILE A 172 9.61 4.64 -6.42
N GLY A 173 8.75 3.73 -6.84
CA GLY A 173 8.99 2.84 -7.97
C GLY A 173 9.21 3.57 -9.30
N TYR A 174 8.53 4.70 -9.53
CA TYR A 174 8.76 5.53 -10.72
C TYR A 174 9.97 6.45 -10.61
N ALA A 175 10.38 6.85 -9.40
CA ALA A 175 11.46 7.78 -9.18
C ALA A 175 12.85 7.12 -9.19
N PHE A 176 12.97 5.90 -8.67
CA PHE A 176 14.24 5.26 -8.36
C PHE A 176 14.44 3.94 -9.13
N SER A 177 15.69 3.48 -9.21
CA SER A 177 16.02 2.12 -9.62
C SER A 177 15.62 1.13 -8.52
N SER A 178 15.49 -0.17 -8.84
CA SER A 178 15.09 -1.21 -7.86
C SER A 178 15.99 -1.23 -6.62
N LYS A 179 17.31 -1.11 -6.79
CA LYS A 179 18.27 -1.05 -5.68
C LYS A 179 18.08 0.19 -4.79
N ALA A 180 17.90 1.36 -5.41
CA ALA A 180 17.69 2.60 -4.67
C ALA A 180 16.29 2.64 -4.01
N ALA A 181 15.28 2.08 -4.67
CA ALA A 181 13.93 1.98 -4.14
C ALA A 181 13.89 1.21 -2.82
N ILE A 182 14.61 0.08 -2.71
CA ILE A 182 14.71 -0.69 -1.46
C ILE A 182 15.21 0.20 -0.32
N ALA A 183 16.29 0.93 -0.53
CA ALA A 183 16.86 1.79 0.51
C ALA A 183 15.91 2.92 0.92
N VAL A 184 15.29 3.60 -0.05
CA VAL A 184 14.32 4.68 0.20
C VAL A 184 13.09 4.17 0.93
N ILE A 185 12.54 3.03 0.49
CA ILE A 185 11.39 2.38 1.15
C ILE A 185 11.75 2.05 2.60
N GLN A 186 12.93 1.47 2.83
CA GLN A 186 13.35 1.03 4.16
C GLN A 186 13.49 2.20 5.13
N VAL A 187 14.15 3.28 4.72
CA VAL A 187 14.28 4.50 5.53
C VAL A 187 12.92 5.15 5.78
N GLY A 188 12.10 5.31 4.74
CA GLY A 188 10.77 5.89 4.84
C GLY A 188 9.84 5.06 5.73
N MET A 189 9.85 3.73 5.57
CA MET A 189 9.08 2.79 6.37
C MET A 189 9.38 2.93 7.87
N PHE A 190 10.65 2.90 8.25
CA PHE A 190 11.04 3.08 9.65
C PHE A 190 10.73 4.48 10.17
N GLY A 191 10.99 5.51 9.37
CA GLY A 191 10.64 6.89 9.72
C GLY A 191 9.14 7.04 10.02
N PHE A 192 8.28 6.51 9.16
CA PHE A 192 6.83 6.52 9.36
C PHE A 192 6.37 5.61 10.49
N ALA A 193 7.02 4.45 10.69
CA ALA A 193 6.63 3.51 11.72
C ALA A 193 6.91 4.04 13.13
N PHE A 194 8.12 4.53 13.36
CA PHE A 194 8.50 5.09 14.66
C PHE A 194 7.93 6.49 14.86
N GLY A 195 8.08 7.38 13.88
CA GLY A 195 7.59 8.75 13.97
C GLY A 195 6.06 8.86 13.96
N GLY A 196 5.35 7.93 13.33
CA GLY A 196 3.89 7.91 13.30
C GLY A 196 3.22 7.16 14.45
N GLY A 197 4.01 6.59 15.39
CA GLY A 197 3.45 5.94 16.59
C GLY A 197 2.88 4.54 16.35
N LEU A 198 3.40 3.79 15.35
CA LEU A 198 2.91 2.44 15.07
C LEU A 198 3.50 1.39 16.04
N PHE A 199 4.74 1.61 16.51
CA PHE A 199 5.41 0.73 17.47
C PHE A 199 5.23 1.20 18.93
N PHE A 200 5.23 2.50 19.14
CA PHE A 200 5.07 3.09 20.46
C PHE A 200 3.87 4.03 20.48
N PRO A 201 3.02 3.97 21.51
CA PRO A 201 1.89 4.88 21.63
C PRO A 201 2.35 6.34 21.61
N PRO A 202 1.72 7.21 20.83
CA PRO A 202 2.11 8.62 20.75
C PRO A 202 2.05 9.39 22.07
N GLN A 203 1.30 8.88 23.03
CA GLN A 203 1.22 9.42 24.40
C GLN A 203 2.57 9.34 25.16
N LEU A 204 3.48 8.49 24.71
CA LEU A 204 4.84 8.38 25.26
C LEU A 204 5.85 9.26 24.53
N PHE A 205 5.42 10.01 23.51
CA PHE A 205 6.34 10.86 22.75
C PHE A 205 6.67 12.14 23.52
N PRO A 206 7.92 12.64 23.40
CA PRO A 206 8.23 14.01 23.76
C PRO A 206 7.39 14.99 22.94
N GLU A 207 7.08 16.16 23.46
CA GLU A 207 6.19 17.15 22.82
C GLU A 207 6.57 17.49 21.37
N TRP A 208 7.87 17.61 21.08
CA TRP A 208 8.36 17.89 19.73
C TRP A 208 8.05 16.75 18.76
N LEU A 209 8.17 15.48 19.20
CA LEU A 209 7.92 14.32 18.37
C LEU A 209 6.40 14.09 18.20
N GLU A 210 5.62 14.33 19.26
CA GLU A 210 4.15 14.26 19.19
C GLU A 210 3.63 15.26 18.15
N THR A 211 4.11 16.51 18.17
CA THR A 211 3.75 17.52 17.18
C THR A 211 4.18 17.12 15.76
N LEU A 212 5.42 16.63 15.59
CA LEU A 212 5.93 16.18 14.30
C LEU A 212 5.16 14.96 13.78
N SER A 213 4.76 14.04 14.66
CA SER A 213 4.05 12.83 14.30
C SER A 213 2.72 13.10 13.60
N ARG A 214 2.05 14.20 13.93
CA ARG A 214 0.78 14.63 13.33
C ARG A 214 0.88 14.96 11.83
N PHE A 215 2.09 15.12 11.31
CA PHE A 215 2.32 15.31 9.87
C PHE A 215 2.54 14.00 9.11
N PHE A 216 2.70 12.87 9.78
CA PHE A 216 2.97 11.61 9.12
C PHE A 216 1.71 10.86 8.68
N PRO A 217 1.72 10.25 7.48
CA PRO A 217 0.57 9.50 6.96
C PRO A 217 0.23 8.28 7.83
N SER A 218 1.24 7.68 8.46
CA SER A 218 1.08 6.56 9.38
C SER A 218 0.34 6.94 10.66
N ARG A 219 0.54 8.17 11.16
CA ARG A 219 -0.22 8.70 12.29
C ARG A 219 -1.69 8.86 11.95
N HIS A 220 -2.00 9.45 10.80
CA HIS A 220 -3.39 9.57 10.35
C HIS A 220 -4.06 8.22 10.15
N ALA A 221 -3.35 7.27 9.52
CA ALA A 221 -3.86 5.91 9.33
C ALA A 221 -4.16 5.22 10.65
N ARG A 222 -3.25 5.32 11.64
CA ARG A 222 -3.43 4.76 12.98
C ARG A 222 -4.65 5.34 13.68
N GLU A 223 -4.72 6.65 13.79
CA GLU A 223 -5.79 7.32 14.53
C GLU A 223 -7.17 7.11 13.88
N LEU A 224 -7.25 7.19 12.54
CA LEU A 224 -8.51 6.93 11.82
C LEU A 224 -8.96 5.48 11.95
N THR A 225 -8.02 4.53 11.95
CA THR A 225 -8.35 3.11 12.15
C THR A 225 -8.81 2.86 13.59
N LEU A 226 -8.14 3.46 14.57
CA LEU A 226 -8.52 3.36 15.98
C LEU A 226 -9.91 3.97 16.23
N ALA A 227 -10.16 5.18 15.72
CA ALA A 227 -11.46 5.83 15.82
C ALA A 227 -12.58 4.98 15.21
N ALA A 228 -12.32 4.34 14.06
CA ALA A 228 -13.30 3.46 13.42
C ALA A 228 -13.57 2.19 14.24
N VAL A 229 -12.55 1.60 14.86
CA VAL A 229 -12.69 0.41 15.72
C VAL A 229 -13.46 0.73 16.99
N GLU A 230 -13.19 1.88 17.60
CA GLU A 230 -13.83 2.34 18.84
C GLU A 230 -15.21 2.98 18.60
N GLY A 231 -15.55 3.29 17.34
CA GLY A 231 -16.80 3.98 17.00
C GLY A 231 -16.82 5.45 17.45
N THR A 232 -15.64 6.05 17.61
CA THR A 232 -15.47 7.47 17.98
C THR A 232 -15.44 8.37 16.75
N THR A 233 -15.80 9.64 16.92
CA THR A 233 -15.72 10.61 15.83
C THR A 233 -14.28 11.06 15.63
N PRO A 234 -13.69 10.91 14.41
CA PRO A 234 -12.33 11.34 14.16
C PRO A 234 -12.21 12.87 14.21
N GLU A 235 -11.11 13.36 14.73
CA GLU A 235 -10.80 14.79 14.76
C GLU A 235 -10.48 15.31 13.33
N LEU A 236 -10.76 16.59 13.10
CA LEU A 236 -10.63 17.20 11.77
C LEU A 236 -9.21 17.10 11.20
N TRP A 237 -8.17 17.23 12.04
CA TRP A 237 -6.77 17.14 11.59
C TRP A 237 -6.42 15.74 11.04
N MET A 238 -7.03 14.68 11.58
CA MET A 238 -6.82 13.31 11.11
C MET A 238 -7.32 13.14 9.67
N LEU A 239 -8.54 13.62 9.41
CA LEU A 239 -9.17 13.58 8.08
C LEU A 239 -8.44 14.50 7.09
N ALA A 240 -8.17 15.74 7.51
CA ALA A 240 -7.47 16.71 6.66
C ALA A 240 -6.08 16.22 6.26
N GLY A 241 -5.33 15.65 7.20
CA GLY A 241 -4.01 15.07 6.92
C GLY A 241 -4.06 13.86 6.01
N ALA A 242 -5.00 12.93 6.22
CA ALA A 242 -5.17 11.78 5.35
C ALA A 242 -5.55 12.18 3.90
N ILE A 243 -6.43 13.18 3.75
CA ILE A 243 -6.79 13.74 2.44
C ILE A 243 -5.59 14.42 1.79
N ALA A 244 -4.86 15.26 2.55
CA ALA A 244 -3.69 15.97 2.05
C ALA A 244 -2.61 14.99 1.56
N TRP A 245 -2.32 13.92 2.32
CA TRP A 245 -1.39 12.88 1.90
C TRP A 245 -1.89 12.12 0.67
N THR A 246 -3.18 11.77 0.61
CA THR A 246 -3.76 11.07 -0.55
C THR A 246 -3.62 11.93 -1.81
N LEU A 247 -4.00 13.20 -1.75
CA LEU A 247 -3.90 14.11 -2.89
C LEU A 247 -2.44 14.39 -3.27
N GLY A 248 -1.58 14.66 -2.29
CA GLY A 248 -0.15 14.92 -2.52
C GLY A 248 0.56 13.74 -3.17
N THR A 249 0.34 12.53 -2.65
CA THR A 249 0.95 11.31 -3.22
C THR A 249 0.34 10.94 -4.57
N ALA A 250 -0.95 11.20 -4.80
CA ALA A 250 -1.58 11.00 -6.10
C ALA A 250 -1.00 11.92 -7.17
N LEU A 251 -0.85 13.21 -6.85
CA LEU A 251 -0.21 14.17 -7.75
C LEU A 251 1.25 13.82 -8.04
N LEU A 252 1.99 13.42 -7.00
CA LEU A 252 3.38 12.97 -7.14
C LEU A 252 3.49 11.73 -8.02
N ALA A 253 2.67 10.71 -7.79
CA ALA A 253 2.65 9.48 -8.56
C ALA A 253 2.31 9.76 -10.04
N LEU A 254 1.31 10.60 -10.30
CA LEU A 254 0.91 10.97 -11.64
C LEU A 254 2.01 11.76 -12.36
N TRP A 255 2.66 12.69 -11.67
CA TRP A 255 3.76 13.48 -12.23
C TRP A 255 4.96 12.57 -12.58
N LEU A 256 5.36 11.68 -11.67
CA LEU A 256 6.46 10.75 -11.90
C LEU A 256 6.15 9.75 -13.01
N TYR A 257 4.93 9.23 -13.08
CA TYR A 257 4.47 8.37 -14.15
C TYR A 257 4.59 9.05 -15.53
N ARG A 258 4.05 10.28 -15.65
CA ARG A 258 4.14 11.06 -16.90
C ARG A 258 5.59 11.38 -17.29
N ARG A 259 6.44 11.67 -16.32
CA ARG A 259 7.87 11.89 -16.54
C ARG A 259 8.59 10.64 -17.04
N ASP A 260 8.24 9.47 -16.53
CA ASP A 260 8.79 8.19 -16.97
C ASP A 260 8.38 7.87 -18.41
N GLU A 261 7.12 8.07 -18.76
CA GLU A 261 6.66 7.91 -20.14
C GLU A 261 7.41 8.86 -21.10
N GLY A 262 7.52 10.13 -20.76
CA GLY A 262 8.16 11.13 -21.63
C GLY A 262 9.67 10.94 -21.84
N ARG A 263 10.38 10.24 -20.93
CA ARG A 263 11.81 9.96 -21.07
C ARG A 263 12.14 8.81 -22.01
N ARG A 264 11.19 7.93 -22.25
CA ARG A 264 11.41 6.71 -23.05
C ARG A 264 11.12 6.86 -24.53
N TYR A 265 10.53 7.99 -24.91
CA TYR A 265 10.27 8.35 -26.31
C TYR A 265 11.26 9.40 -26.85
N ARG A 266 12.33 9.72 -26.11
CA ARG A 266 13.47 10.52 -26.53
C ARG A 266 14.69 9.63 -26.70
#